data_69be8ad89ee02330e63371f5bca408a9
#
_entry.id   69be8ad89ee02330e63371f5bca408a9
#
_cell.length_a   1.000
_cell.length_b   1.000
_cell.length_c   1.000
_cell.angle_alpha   90.00
_cell.angle_beta   90.00
_cell.angle_gamma   90.00
#
_symmetry.space_group_name_H-M   'P 1'
#
loop_
_entity.id
_entity.type
_entity.pdbx_description
1 polymer ?
#
loop_
_entity_poly.entity_id
_entity_poly.type
_entity_poly.pdbx_seq_one_letter_code
_entity_poly.pdbx_strand_id
1 'polypeptide(L)'
;TGEVAQAVEAAINQNYLQDKHATAEDYSGNLLLVKDIVIRYLRGGVMPYDAAHDAFSVSGLEEPVAYPFRFRAGGRDLEMKFAGIADRIDTLDDGALRVVDYKTGAPHLEFDGVESLFTGTGKQRLSNILQTLLYAMMLHRSRGCDVEPALYYVRNMNRPGYSPQLDDKQTGVKGARYTLYRERFEELLRAQLAELYDTSVPFRQCEDADTCKYCDFNVICKR
;
A
#
# COMPACT_ATOMS: atom_id res chain seq x y z
N THR A 1 1.28 24.10 17.57
CA THR A 1 2.61 23.50 17.20
C THR A 1 3.10 22.47 18.21
N GLY A 2 2.67 22.50 19.48
CA GLY A 2 3.00 21.50 20.51
C GLY A 2 2.29 20.17 20.33
N GLU A 3 1.03 20.19 19.95
CA GLU A 3 0.13 19.01 19.90
C GLU A 3 0.64 17.85 19.02
N VAL A 4 1.15 18.15 17.82
CA VAL A 4 1.69 17.11 16.94
C VAL A 4 2.92 16.43 17.55
N ALA A 5 3.80 17.20 18.19
CA ALA A 5 4.97 16.63 18.86
C ALA A 5 4.57 15.72 20.02
N GLN A 6 3.61 16.17 20.84
CA GLN A 6 3.08 15.39 21.96
C GLN A 6 2.38 14.11 21.47
N ALA A 7 1.61 14.19 20.38
CA ALA A 7 0.96 13.00 19.79
C ALA A 7 1.99 11.99 19.27
N VAL A 8 3.07 12.47 18.62
CA VAL A 8 4.15 11.59 18.14
C VAL A 8 4.91 10.96 19.30
N GLU A 9 5.20 11.72 20.36
CA GLU A 9 5.84 11.20 21.58
C GLU A 9 4.96 10.13 22.26
N ALA A 10 3.67 10.41 22.40
CA ALA A 10 2.73 9.44 22.96
C ALA A 10 2.67 8.15 22.14
N ALA A 11 2.65 8.27 20.81
CA ALA A 11 2.66 7.12 19.90
C ALA A 11 3.97 6.31 20.00
N ILE A 12 5.12 6.98 20.07
CA ILE A 12 6.42 6.32 20.26
C ILE A 12 6.45 5.58 21.60
N ASN A 13 6.05 6.24 22.67
CA ASN A 13 6.04 5.67 24.02
C ASN A 13 5.14 4.44 24.09
N GLN A 14 3.94 4.53 23.53
CA GLN A 14 2.95 3.46 23.59
C GLN A 14 3.32 2.28 22.68
N ASN A 15 3.71 2.54 21.42
CA ASN A 15 3.80 1.49 20.41
C ASN A 15 5.23 0.96 20.19
N TYR A 16 6.25 1.79 20.41
CA TYR A 16 7.63 1.40 20.20
C TYR A 16 8.35 1.04 21.49
N LEU A 17 8.31 1.93 22.49
CA LEU A 17 8.95 1.68 23.79
C LEU A 17 8.10 0.80 24.72
N GLN A 18 6.78 0.72 24.46
CA GLN A 18 5.80 0.03 25.33
C GLN A 18 5.81 0.54 26.78
N ASP A 19 6.24 1.80 26.95
CA ASP A 19 6.27 2.53 28.21
C ASP A 19 5.60 3.90 28.05
N LYS A 20 4.38 4.04 28.54
CA LYS A 20 3.60 5.28 28.46
C LYS A 20 4.18 6.43 29.30
N HIS A 21 5.11 6.16 30.19
CA HIS A 21 5.75 7.14 31.08
C HIS A 21 7.15 7.54 30.61
N ALA A 22 7.62 6.95 29.49
CA ALA A 22 8.92 7.32 28.92
C ALA A 22 8.99 8.82 28.59
N THR A 23 10.15 9.40 28.79
CA THR A 23 10.46 10.81 28.54
C THR A 23 11.50 10.92 27.43
N ALA A 24 11.80 12.13 26.98
CA ALA A 24 12.85 12.36 25.99
C ALA A 24 14.24 11.86 26.44
N GLU A 25 14.48 11.72 27.73
CA GLU A 25 15.74 11.20 28.30
C GLU A 25 15.89 9.68 28.07
N ASP A 26 14.77 8.98 27.89
CA ASP A 26 14.71 7.53 27.62
C ASP A 26 14.93 7.23 26.14
N TYR A 27 14.97 8.24 25.28
CA TYR A 27 15.11 8.07 23.83
C TYR A 27 16.57 7.93 23.44
N SER A 28 16.90 6.90 22.67
CA SER A 28 18.20 6.83 21.99
C SER A 28 18.35 7.97 20.97
N GLY A 29 19.59 8.33 20.61
CA GLY A 29 19.83 9.36 19.59
C GLY A 29 19.13 9.06 18.26
N ASN A 30 19.09 7.79 17.84
CA ASN A 30 18.35 7.38 16.63
C ASN A 30 16.84 7.60 16.79
N LEU A 31 16.26 7.31 17.95
CA LEU A 31 14.84 7.51 18.18
C LEU A 31 14.45 8.98 18.19
N LEU A 32 15.31 9.86 18.71
CA LEU A 32 15.13 11.32 18.63
C LEU A 32 15.09 11.80 17.18
N LEU A 33 16.01 11.28 16.33
CA LEU A 33 15.99 11.61 14.90
C LEU A 33 14.72 11.10 14.20
N VAL A 34 14.27 9.88 14.50
CA VAL A 34 13.02 9.33 13.96
C VAL A 34 11.83 10.19 14.38
N LYS A 35 11.74 10.58 15.65
CA LYS A 35 10.71 11.49 16.15
C LYS A 35 10.65 12.78 15.34
N ASP A 36 11.79 13.45 15.17
CA ASP A 36 11.86 14.71 14.44
C ASP A 36 11.50 14.56 12.96
N ILE A 37 11.90 13.47 12.34
CA ILE A 37 11.54 13.15 10.96
C ILE A 37 10.03 12.94 10.83
N VAL A 38 9.40 12.17 11.71
CA VAL A 38 7.95 11.93 11.71
C VAL A 38 7.19 13.23 11.88
N ILE A 39 7.57 14.06 12.88
CA ILE A 39 6.97 15.39 13.10
C ILE A 39 7.08 16.25 11.84
N ARG A 40 8.23 16.24 11.18
CA ARG A 40 8.46 17.00 9.93
C ARG A 40 7.55 16.51 8.80
N TYR A 41 7.39 15.19 8.61
CA TYR A 41 6.51 14.64 7.59
C TYR A 41 5.04 14.97 7.85
N LEU A 42 4.61 14.88 9.10
CA LEU A 42 3.24 15.23 9.46
C LEU A 42 2.97 16.72 9.22
N ARG A 43 3.80 17.61 9.78
CA ARG A 43 3.58 19.07 9.69
C ARG A 43 3.83 19.66 8.31
N GLY A 44 4.83 19.14 7.61
CA GLY A 44 5.24 19.70 6.32
C GLY A 44 4.61 18.99 5.11
N GLY A 45 3.99 17.84 5.30
CA GLY A 45 3.45 17.01 4.23
C GLY A 45 2.02 16.56 4.46
N VAL A 46 1.80 15.57 5.33
CA VAL A 46 0.49 14.90 5.48
C VAL A 46 -0.60 15.88 5.87
N MET A 47 -0.44 16.61 6.97
CA MET A 47 -1.49 17.51 7.47
C MET A 47 -1.83 18.66 6.52
N PRO A 48 -0.84 19.38 5.93
CA PRO A 48 -1.15 20.41 4.93
C PRO A 48 -1.81 19.84 3.68
N TYR A 49 -1.39 18.66 3.24
CA TYR A 49 -2.00 17.99 2.11
C TYR A 49 -3.48 17.67 2.41
N ASP A 50 -3.74 16.99 3.52
CA ASP A 50 -5.09 16.61 3.92
C ASP A 50 -6.00 17.85 4.12
N ALA A 51 -5.48 18.94 4.69
CA ALA A 51 -6.23 20.17 4.90
C ALA A 51 -6.55 20.95 3.60
N ALA A 52 -5.78 20.72 2.54
CA ALA A 52 -5.94 21.41 1.26
C ALA A 52 -6.83 20.65 0.25
N HIS A 53 -7.20 19.42 0.56
CA HIS A 53 -7.98 18.55 -0.32
C HIS A 53 -9.37 18.30 0.25
N ASP A 54 -10.21 17.65 -0.59
CA ASP A 54 -11.64 17.44 -0.32
C ASP A 54 -11.89 16.90 1.09
N ALA A 55 -13.00 17.33 1.68
CA ALA A 55 -13.41 16.90 3.00
C ALA A 55 -13.57 15.37 3.05
N PHE A 56 -13.05 14.78 4.11
CA PHE A 56 -13.14 13.37 4.40
C PHE A 56 -13.19 13.14 5.91
N SER A 57 -13.60 11.96 6.30
CA SER A 57 -13.46 11.48 7.68
C SER A 57 -12.57 10.25 7.73
N VAL A 58 -11.62 10.19 8.66
CA VAL A 58 -10.83 8.99 8.90
C VAL A 58 -11.73 7.93 9.54
N SER A 59 -11.95 6.83 8.83
CA SER A 59 -12.84 5.75 9.26
C SER A 59 -12.11 4.50 9.75
N GLY A 60 -10.81 4.37 9.47
CA GLY A 60 -9.96 3.29 9.96
C GLY A 60 -8.48 3.65 9.98
N LEU A 61 -7.75 3.18 10.99
CA LEU A 61 -6.30 3.26 11.11
C LEU A 61 -5.76 1.89 11.49
N GLU A 62 -4.69 1.43 10.81
CA GLU A 62 -4.10 0.09 11.02
C GLU A 62 -5.21 -0.99 11.00
N GLU A 63 -6.14 -0.87 10.04
CA GLU A 63 -7.34 -1.70 10.05
C GLU A 63 -7.12 -3.02 9.32
N PRO A 64 -7.36 -4.17 9.97
CA PRO A 64 -7.32 -5.46 9.30
C PRO A 64 -8.38 -5.56 8.21
N VAL A 65 -7.96 -5.85 7.00
CA VAL A 65 -8.84 -6.08 5.85
C VAL A 65 -8.62 -7.48 5.29
N ALA A 66 -9.68 -8.14 4.91
CA ALA A 66 -9.61 -9.48 4.34
C ALA A 66 -10.77 -9.75 3.39
N TYR A 67 -10.51 -10.58 2.38
CA TYR A 67 -11.53 -11.06 1.47
C TYR A 67 -11.21 -12.47 0.95
N PRO A 68 -12.17 -13.44 0.98
CA PRO A 68 -12.02 -14.75 0.36
C PRO A 68 -12.20 -14.63 -1.15
N PHE A 69 -11.15 -14.86 -1.91
CA PHE A 69 -11.13 -14.74 -3.36
C PHE A 69 -11.21 -16.12 -4.01
N ARG A 70 -12.20 -16.31 -4.89
CA ARG A 70 -12.45 -17.60 -5.58
C ARG A 70 -11.87 -17.61 -6.98
N PHE A 71 -11.24 -18.70 -7.32
CA PHE A 71 -10.65 -18.95 -8.63
C PHE A 71 -10.66 -20.44 -8.96
N ARG A 72 -10.35 -20.80 -10.20
CA ARG A 72 -10.29 -22.18 -10.66
C ARG A 72 -8.89 -22.53 -11.15
N ALA A 73 -8.33 -23.63 -10.65
CA ALA A 73 -7.04 -24.15 -11.08
C ALA A 73 -7.05 -25.67 -11.13
N GLY A 74 -6.44 -26.27 -12.14
CA GLY A 74 -6.36 -27.71 -12.30
C GLY A 74 -7.73 -28.42 -12.31
N GLY A 75 -8.77 -27.73 -12.86
CA GLY A 75 -10.14 -28.27 -12.91
C GLY A 75 -10.91 -28.19 -11.59
N ARG A 76 -10.34 -27.62 -10.51
CA ARG A 76 -10.95 -27.50 -9.18
C ARG A 76 -11.27 -26.05 -8.85
N ASP A 77 -12.37 -25.82 -8.15
CA ASP A 77 -12.71 -24.52 -7.57
C ASP A 77 -11.94 -24.38 -6.24
N LEU A 78 -11.20 -23.29 -6.11
CA LEU A 78 -10.36 -23.00 -4.97
C LEU A 78 -10.75 -21.64 -4.39
N GLU A 79 -10.42 -21.44 -3.11
CA GLU A 79 -10.58 -20.17 -2.41
C GLU A 79 -9.28 -19.82 -1.69
N MET A 80 -8.81 -18.59 -1.88
CA MET A 80 -7.67 -18.03 -1.16
C MET A 80 -8.12 -16.80 -0.39
N LYS A 81 -7.78 -16.73 0.89
CA LYS A 81 -8.02 -15.54 1.70
C LYS A 81 -6.89 -14.53 1.47
N PHE A 82 -7.19 -13.40 0.79
CA PHE A 82 -6.36 -12.21 0.88
C PHE A 82 -6.59 -11.53 2.22
N ALA A 83 -5.51 -11.11 2.87
CA ALA A 83 -5.58 -10.39 4.14
C ALA A 83 -4.39 -9.44 4.27
N GLY A 84 -4.59 -8.35 4.97
CA GLY A 84 -3.56 -7.36 5.28
C GLY A 84 -4.05 -6.34 6.29
N ILE A 85 -3.23 -5.36 6.57
CA ILE A 85 -3.56 -4.22 7.43
C ILE A 85 -3.48 -2.97 6.56
N ALA A 86 -4.59 -2.24 6.43
CA ALA A 86 -4.61 -0.96 5.74
C ALA A 86 -4.15 0.14 6.70
N ASP A 87 -3.13 0.91 6.32
CA ASP A 87 -2.58 1.95 7.19
C ASP A 87 -3.64 2.99 7.58
N ARG A 88 -4.43 3.44 6.59
CA ARG A 88 -5.53 4.40 6.81
C ARG A 88 -6.66 4.17 5.80
N ILE A 89 -7.89 4.29 6.28
CA ILE A 89 -9.10 4.30 5.46
C ILE A 89 -9.87 5.59 5.75
N ASP A 90 -10.18 6.34 4.70
CA ASP A 90 -11.02 7.52 4.76
C ASP A 90 -12.37 7.25 4.13
N THR A 91 -13.40 7.92 4.65
CA THR A 91 -14.71 8.04 4.00
C THR A 91 -14.79 9.40 3.34
N LEU A 92 -15.02 9.41 2.03
CA LEU A 92 -15.16 10.62 1.22
C LEU A 92 -16.61 11.16 1.27
N ASP A 93 -16.82 12.42 0.88
CA ASP A 93 -18.12 13.08 0.94
C ASP A 93 -19.21 12.39 0.11
N ASP A 94 -18.82 11.71 -0.97
CA ASP A 94 -19.75 10.97 -1.82
C ASP A 94 -20.03 9.53 -1.35
N GLY A 95 -19.48 9.15 -0.18
CA GLY A 95 -19.65 7.83 0.42
C GLY A 95 -18.68 6.77 -0.12
N ALA A 96 -17.80 7.10 -1.05
CA ALA A 96 -16.70 6.22 -1.43
C ALA A 96 -15.65 6.16 -0.32
N LEU A 97 -14.83 5.11 -0.32
CA LEU A 97 -13.66 5.02 0.55
C LEU A 97 -12.39 5.45 -0.19
N ARG A 98 -11.42 5.93 0.56
CA ARG A 98 -10.04 6.04 0.09
C ARG A 98 -9.17 5.17 0.99
N VAL A 99 -8.41 4.25 0.40
CA VAL A 99 -7.38 3.50 1.11
C VAL A 99 -6.03 4.15 0.87
N VAL A 100 -5.39 4.56 1.95
CA VAL A 100 -4.09 5.21 1.93
C VAL A 100 -3.04 4.25 2.48
N ASP A 101 -1.94 4.12 1.75
CA ASP A 101 -0.76 3.38 2.17
C ASP A 101 0.44 4.35 2.21
N TYR A 102 1.11 4.44 3.37
CA TYR A 102 2.23 5.36 3.59
C TYR A 102 3.56 4.75 3.16
N LYS A 103 4.31 5.46 2.33
CA LYS A 103 5.61 5.02 1.81
C LYS A 103 6.71 6.04 2.10
N THR A 104 7.86 5.56 2.57
CA THR A 104 9.06 6.35 2.83
C THR A 104 10.09 6.28 1.70
N GLY A 105 9.86 5.43 0.70
CA GLY A 105 10.72 5.24 -0.47
C GLY A 105 10.62 6.36 -1.51
N ALA A 106 11.25 6.12 -2.67
CA ALA A 106 11.07 6.98 -3.85
C ALA A 106 9.67 6.80 -4.42
N PRO A 107 9.00 7.90 -4.86
CA PRO A 107 7.66 7.81 -5.41
C PRO A 107 7.64 7.03 -6.72
N HIS A 108 6.66 6.14 -6.83
CA HIS A 108 6.33 5.41 -8.03
C HIS A 108 4.80 5.24 -8.07
N LEU A 109 4.15 6.12 -8.81
CA LEU A 109 2.70 6.23 -8.90
C LEU A 109 2.17 5.92 -10.30
N GLU A 110 3.08 5.87 -11.29
CA GLU A 110 2.75 5.66 -12.68
C GLU A 110 2.78 4.17 -13.03
N PHE A 111 1.82 3.73 -13.84
CA PHE A 111 1.77 2.38 -14.40
C PHE A 111 1.12 2.41 -15.79
N ASP A 112 1.39 1.41 -16.61
CA ASP A 112 0.91 1.33 -18.00
C ASP A 112 -0.15 0.23 -18.10
N GLY A 113 -1.34 0.56 -17.62
CA GLY A 113 -2.46 -0.38 -17.55
C GLY A 113 -2.30 -1.48 -16.49
N VAL A 114 -3.40 -2.12 -16.17
CA VAL A 114 -3.49 -3.15 -15.11
C VAL A 114 -2.58 -4.35 -15.39
N GLU A 115 -2.35 -4.68 -16.66
CA GLU A 115 -1.46 -5.77 -17.09
C GLU A 115 -0.03 -5.61 -16.58
N SER A 116 0.46 -4.37 -16.54
CA SER A 116 1.84 -4.06 -16.09
C SER A 116 2.08 -4.45 -14.62
N LEU A 117 1.03 -4.54 -13.82
CA LEU A 117 1.12 -4.93 -12.41
C LEU A 117 1.45 -6.42 -12.22
N PHE A 118 1.19 -7.25 -13.22
CA PHE A 118 1.36 -8.70 -13.19
C PHE A 118 2.57 -9.19 -13.99
N THR A 119 3.19 -8.35 -14.81
CA THR A 119 4.27 -8.74 -15.73
C THR A 119 5.65 -8.24 -15.34
N GLY A 120 5.75 -7.25 -14.46
CA GLY A 120 7.03 -6.66 -14.04
C GLY A 120 7.89 -7.58 -13.18
N THR A 121 9.21 -7.57 -13.40
CA THR A 121 10.19 -8.29 -12.60
C THR A 121 11.24 -7.32 -12.01
N GLY A 122 11.85 -7.70 -10.89
CA GLY A 122 12.91 -6.91 -10.26
C GLY A 122 12.51 -5.46 -9.96
N LYS A 123 13.27 -4.50 -10.42
CA LYS A 123 13.04 -3.06 -10.23
C LYS A 123 11.83 -2.52 -10.98
N GLN A 124 11.35 -3.23 -11.99
CA GLN A 124 10.14 -2.87 -12.75
C GLN A 124 8.86 -3.32 -12.05
N ARG A 125 8.99 -4.03 -10.94
CA ARG A 125 7.84 -4.55 -10.20
C ARG A 125 7.08 -3.42 -9.51
N LEU A 126 5.81 -3.29 -9.85
CA LEU A 126 4.90 -2.26 -9.31
C LEU A 126 4.21 -2.74 -8.02
N SER A 127 4.97 -3.31 -7.10
CA SER A 127 4.45 -3.98 -5.90
C SER A 127 3.60 -3.08 -5.02
N ASN A 128 3.98 -1.79 -4.87
CA ASN A 128 3.20 -0.85 -4.06
C ASN A 128 1.84 -0.57 -4.68
N ILE A 129 1.77 -0.38 -6.00
CA ILE A 129 0.51 -0.15 -6.73
C ILE A 129 -0.36 -1.40 -6.66
N LEU A 130 0.22 -2.59 -6.91
CA LEU A 130 -0.48 -3.86 -6.81
C LEU A 130 -1.06 -4.06 -5.39
N GLN A 131 -0.27 -3.80 -4.35
CA GLN A 131 -0.69 -3.90 -2.95
C GLN A 131 -1.89 -2.99 -2.67
N THR A 132 -1.81 -1.72 -3.09
CA THR A 132 -2.88 -0.75 -2.83
C THR A 132 -4.16 -1.11 -3.58
N LEU A 133 -4.06 -1.64 -4.81
CA LEU A 133 -5.23 -2.16 -5.55
C LEU A 133 -5.80 -3.45 -4.92
N LEU A 134 -4.98 -4.31 -4.31
CA LEU A 134 -5.47 -5.45 -3.53
C LEU A 134 -6.25 -4.99 -2.29
N TYR A 135 -5.78 -3.96 -1.58
CA TYR A 135 -6.55 -3.36 -0.49
C TYR A 135 -7.87 -2.77 -0.98
N ALA A 136 -7.83 -2.03 -2.10
CA ALA A 136 -9.04 -1.48 -2.71
C ALA A 136 -10.04 -2.57 -3.11
N MET A 137 -9.56 -3.68 -3.68
CA MET A 137 -10.38 -4.87 -4.00
C MET A 137 -11.04 -5.43 -2.74
N MET A 138 -10.25 -5.68 -1.69
CA MET A 138 -10.78 -6.27 -0.45
C MET A 138 -11.86 -5.38 0.18
N LEU A 139 -11.62 -4.06 0.25
CA LEU A 139 -12.57 -3.09 0.78
C LEU A 139 -13.83 -2.99 -0.09
N HIS A 140 -13.66 -2.88 -1.42
CA HIS A 140 -14.79 -2.84 -2.35
C HIS A 140 -15.70 -4.07 -2.21
N ARG A 141 -15.09 -5.25 -2.15
CA ARG A 141 -15.79 -6.52 -2.03
C ARG A 141 -16.44 -6.75 -0.67
N SER A 142 -15.83 -6.28 0.41
CA SER A 142 -16.35 -6.45 1.77
C SER A 142 -17.36 -5.39 2.18
N ARG A 143 -17.23 -4.16 1.68
CA ARG A 143 -18.09 -3.02 2.10
C ARG A 143 -19.10 -2.58 1.03
N GLY A 144 -18.96 -3.06 -0.21
CA GLY A 144 -19.92 -2.77 -1.29
C GLY A 144 -19.91 -1.34 -1.80
N CYS A 145 -18.87 -0.56 -1.51
CA CYS A 145 -18.68 0.81 -1.98
C CYS A 145 -17.48 0.93 -2.91
N ASP A 146 -17.38 2.05 -3.62
CA ASP A 146 -16.20 2.31 -4.44
C ASP A 146 -15.01 2.73 -3.59
N VAL A 147 -13.79 2.50 -4.08
CA VAL A 147 -12.57 2.74 -3.32
C VAL A 147 -11.54 3.45 -4.19
N GLU A 148 -11.02 4.57 -3.70
CA GLU A 148 -9.89 5.28 -4.28
C GLU A 148 -8.58 4.75 -3.66
N PRO A 149 -7.69 4.12 -4.43
CA PRO A 149 -6.36 3.74 -3.96
C PRO A 149 -5.41 4.95 -3.96
N ALA A 150 -4.67 5.17 -2.87
CA ALA A 150 -3.73 6.27 -2.74
C ALA A 150 -2.42 5.84 -2.08
N LEU A 151 -1.28 6.32 -2.61
CA LEU A 151 0.06 6.08 -2.08
C LEU A 151 0.67 7.38 -1.58
N TYR A 152 0.77 7.53 -0.26
CA TYR A 152 1.33 8.72 0.37
C TYR A 152 2.85 8.59 0.54
N TYR A 153 3.61 9.08 -0.44
CA TYR A 153 5.07 9.16 -0.35
C TYR A 153 5.48 10.36 0.51
N VAL A 154 5.54 10.15 1.82
CA VAL A 154 5.66 11.20 2.84
C VAL A 154 6.87 12.13 2.68
N ARG A 155 7.95 11.66 2.05
CA ARG A 155 9.13 12.49 1.74
C ARG A 155 8.89 13.53 0.65
N ASN A 156 7.83 13.35 -0.13
CA ASN A 156 7.55 14.15 -1.31
C ASN A 156 6.30 15.03 -1.17
N MET A 157 5.50 14.82 -0.12
CA MET A 157 4.21 15.48 0.04
C MET A 157 4.30 17.00 0.17
N ASN A 158 5.45 17.55 0.58
CA ASN A 158 5.69 18.99 0.66
C ASN A 158 6.14 19.63 -0.67
N ARG A 159 6.26 18.85 -1.74
CA ARG A 159 6.69 19.37 -3.05
C ARG A 159 5.50 20.00 -3.79
N PRO A 160 5.69 21.14 -4.47
CA PRO A 160 4.65 21.69 -5.33
C PRO A 160 4.16 20.68 -6.38
N GLY A 161 2.84 20.59 -6.54
CA GLY A 161 2.23 19.68 -7.52
C GLY A 161 2.25 18.20 -7.14
N TYR A 162 2.61 17.85 -5.91
CA TYR A 162 2.50 16.48 -5.42
C TYR A 162 1.06 15.97 -5.47
N SER A 163 0.89 14.73 -5.88
CA SER A 163 -0.38 14.00 -5.79
C SER A 163 -0.08 12.55 -5.41
N PRO A 164 -0.84 11.94 -4.49
CA PRO A 164 -0.71 10.53 -4.10
C PRO A 164 -1.50 9.59 -5.00
N GLN A 165 -2.21 10.14 -5.97
CA GLN A 165 -3.10 9.40 -6.85
C GLN A 165 -2.31 8.55 -7.85
N LEU A 166 -2.78 7.33 -8.08
CA LEU A 166 -2.24 6.46 -9.11
C LEU A 166 -2.46 7.09 -10.50
N ASP A 167 -1.47 6.99 -11.36
CA ASP A 167 -1.45 7.59 -12.71
C ASP A 167 -1.35 6.48 -13.75
N ASP A 168 -2.48 6.11 -14.33
CA ASP A 168 -2.56 5.10 -15.38
C ASP A 168 -2.29 5.73 -16.75
N LYS A 169 -1.12 5.46 -17.29
CA LYS A 169 -0.66 6.00 -18.59
C LYS A 169 -1.41 5.40 -19.78
N GLN A 170 -1.93 4.18 -19.66
CA GLN A 170 -2.68 3.54 -20.73
C GLN A 170 -4.05 4.20 -20.93
N THR A 171 -4.76 4.47 -19.82
CA THR A 171 -6.07 5.11 -19.89
C THR A 171 -5.99 6.64 -19.85
N GLY A 172 -4.85 7.21 -19.46
CA GLY A 172 -4.68 8.64 -19.21
C GLY A 172 -5.45 9.14 -17.97
N VAL A 173 -5.96 8.26 -17.14
CA VAL A 173 -6.73 8.61 -15.94
C VAL A 173 -5.82 8.63 -14.72
N LYS A 174 -5.88 9.72 -13.97
CA LYS A 174 -5.21 9.88 -12.69
C LYS A 174 -6.24 9.87 -11.57
N GLY A 175 -5.94 9.14 -10.48
CA GLY A 175 -6.84 9.04 -9.33
C GLY A 175 -8.09 8.21 -9.61
N ALA A 176 -7.99 7.26 -10.51
CA ALA A 176 -9.12 6.38 -10.81
C ALA A 176 -9.48 5.51 -9.60
N ARG A 177 -10.77 5.33 -9.37
CA ARG A 177 -11.30 4.41 -8.38
C ARG A 177 -11.19 2.97 -8.84
N TYR A 178 -11.22 2.05 -7.88
CA TYR A 178 -11.05 0.61 -8.12
C TYR A 178 -12.04 0.05 -9.13
N THR A 179 -13.27 0.53 -9.19
CA THR A 179 -14.30 0.06 -10.13
C THR A 179 -13.87 0.19 -11.59
N LEU A 180 -13.01 1.16 -11.94
CA LEU A 180 -12.44 1.28 -13.29
C LEU A 180 -11.59 0.05 -13.66
N TYR A 181 -10.87 -0.49 -12.70
CA TYR A 181 -9.90 -1.58 -12.92
C TYR A 181 -10.48 -2.96 -12.59
N ARG A 182 -11.58 -3.04 -11.86
CA ARG A 182 -12.09 -4.22 -11.17
C ARG A 182 -12.12 -5.47 -12.05
N GLU A 183 -12.78 -5.40 -13.20
CA GLU A 183 -13.02 -6.58 -14.02
C GLU A 183 -11.70 -7.16 -14.53
N ARG A 184 -10.86 -6.30 -15.10
CA ARG A 184 -9.58 -6.73 -15.66
C ARG A 184 -8.58 -7.12 -14.58
N PHE A 185 -8.51 -6.37 -13.49
CA PHE A 185 -7.65 -6.68 -12.35
C PHE A 185 -7.96 -8.05 -11.76
N GLU A 186 -9.23 -8.33 -11.49
CA GLU A 186 -9.63 -9.62 -10.92
C GLU A 186 -9.48 -10.78 -11.91
N GLU A 187 -9.65 -10.54 -13.23
CA GLU A 187 -9.36 -11.54 -14.27
C GLU A 187 -7.89 -11.94 -14.24
N LEU A 188 -6.99 -10.96 -14.27
CA LEU A 188 -5.54 -11.18 -14.23
C LEU A 188 -5.10 -11.85 -12.92
N LEU A 189 -5.69 -11.43 -11.80
CA LEU A 189 -5.43 -12.06 -10.51
C LEU A 189 -5.85 -13.53 -10.50
N ARG A 190 -7.02 -13.87 -11.07
CA ARG A 190 -7.46 -15.27 -11.23
C ARG A 190 -6.50 -16.06 -12.10
N ALA A 191 -6.05 -15.50 -13.22
CA ALA A 191 -5.10 -16.14 -14.10
C ALA A 191 -3.76 -16.42 -13.41
N GLN A 192 -3.23 -15.44 -12.67
CA GLN A 192 -1.98 -15.58 -11.91
C GLN A 192 -2.10 -16.65 -10.81
N LEU A 193 -3.22 -16.67 -10.09
CA LEU A 193 -3.48 -17.70 -9.08
C LEU A 193 -3.67 -19.08 -9.71
N ALA A 194 -4.34 -19.17 -10.86
CA ALA A 194 -4.51 -20.43 -11.56
C ALA A 194 -3.16 -21.03 -11.98
N GLU A 195 -2.23 -20.20 -12.49
CA GLU A 195 -0.87 -20.61 -12.80
C GLU A 195 -0.10 -21.05 -11.55
N LEU A 196 -0.17 -20.26 -10.46
CA LEU A 196 0.51 -20.57 -9.19
C LEU A 196 0.09 -21.94 -8.61
N TYR A 197 -1.17 -22.30 -8.77
CA TYR A 197 -1.74 -23.57 -8.27
C TYR A 197 -1.80 -24.69 -9.33
N ASP A 198 -1.24 -24.46 -10.52
CA ASP A 198 -1.13 -25.50 -11.54
C ASP A 198 0.11 -26.36 -11.28
N THR A 199 -0.13 -27.58 -10.81
CA THR A 199 0.94 -28.53 -10.50
C THR A 199 1.71 -29.03 -11.73
N SER A 200 1.21 -28.76 -12.94
CA SER A 200 1.91 -29.07 -14.20
C SER A 200 2.97 -28.03 -14.56
N VAL A 201 2.91 -26.84 -13.96
CA VAL A 201 3.87 -25.74 -14.19
C VAL A 201 4.94 -25.76 -13.09
N PRO A 202 6.19 -26.13 -13.37
CA PRO A 202 7.25 -26.18 -12.37
C PRO A 202 7.68 -24.76 -11.98
N PHE A 203 8.01 -24.56 -10.71
CA PHE A 203 8.68 -23.33 -10.27
C PHE A 203 10.05 -23.21 -10.93
N ARG A 204 10.37 -22.01 -11.40
CA ARG A 204 11.66 -21.70 -12.04
C ARG A 204 12.39 -20.64 -11.23
N GLN A 205 13.71 -20.66 -11.30
CA GLN A 205 14.53 -19.59 -10.74
C GLN A 205 14.25 -18.28 -11.48
N CYS A 206 14.24 -17.17 -10.75
CA CYS A 206 14.16 -15.84 -11.35
C CYS A 206 15.37 -15.60 -12.26
N GLU A 207 15.14 -15.10 -13.47
CA GLU A 207 16.21 -14.78 -14.42
C GLU A 207 16.98 -13.52 -14.01
N ASP A 208 16.30 -12.57 -13.33
CA ASP A 208 16.88 -11.33 -12.84
C ASP A 208 17.71 -11.55 -11.57
N ALA A 209 19.03 -11.52 -11.70
CA ALA A 209 19.95 -11.69 -10.57
C ALA A 209 19.87 -10.57 -9.53
N ASP A 210 19.45 -9.36 -9.90
CA ASP A 210 19.26 -8.25 -8.94
C ASP A 210 18.10 -8.52 -7.98
N THR A 211 17.07 -9.19 -8.42
CA THR A 211 15.97 -9.67 -7.56
C THR A 211 16.45 -10.65 -6.50
N CYS A 212 17.49 -11.43 -6.81
CA CYS A 212 18.02 -12.46 -5.90
C CYS A 212 18.81 -11.87 -4.73
N LYS A 213 19.34 -10.65 -4.82
CA LYS A 213 20.16 -10.02 -3.76
C LYS A 213 19.46 -9.91 -2.40
N TYR A 214 18.15 -9.74 -2.42
CA TYR A 214 17.32 -9.54 -1.23
C TYR A 214 16.28 -10.64 -1.06
N CYS A 215 16.44 -11.77 -1.78
CA CYS A 215 15.53 -12.89 -1.74
C CYS A 215 15.90 -13.84 -0.60
N ASP A 216 14.94 -14.19 0.26
CA ASP A 216 15.14 -15.13 1.37
C ASP A 216 15.53 -16.54 0.90
N PHE A 217 15.28 -16.85 -0.37
CA PHE A 217 15.57 -18.15 -0.99
C PHE A 217 16.86 -18.17 -1.82
N ASN A 218 17.68 -17.12 -1.80
CA ASN A 218 18.89 -17.00 -2.60
C ASN A 218 19.88 -18.17 -2.37
N VAL A 219 19.98 -18.65 -1.12
CA VAL A 219 20.84 -19.78 -0.74
C VAL A 219 20.38 -21.09 -1.40
N ILE A 220 19.05 -21.33 -1.45
CA ILE A 220 18.46 -22.50 -2.09
C ILE A 220 18.71 -22.46 -3.60
N CYS A 221 18.60 -21.26 -4.18
CA CYS A 221 18.85 -21.04 -5.61
C CYS A 221 20.32 -20.97 -5.98
N LYS A 222 21.24 -20.98 -5.00
CA LYS A 222 22.71 -20.79 -5.19
C LYS A 222 23.04 -19.49 -5.94
N ARG A 223 22.36 -18.38 -5.56
CA ARG A 223 22.48 -17.05 -6.16
C ARG A 223 22.95 -16.03 -5.13
#